data_316fad5cb720131fe2eb61c87efd2968
#
_entry.id   316fad5cb720131fe2eb61c87efd2968
#
_cell.length_a   1.000
_cell.length_b   1.000
_cell.length_c   1.000
_cell.angle_alpha   90.00
_cell.angle_beta   90.00
_cell.angle_gamma   90.00
#
_symmetry.space_group_name_H-M   'P 1'
#
loop_
_entity.id
_entity.type
_entity.pdbx_description
1 polymer ?
#
loop_
_entity_poly.entity_id
_entity_poly.type
_entity_poly.pdbx_seq_one_letter_code
_entity_poly.pdbx_strand_id
1 'polypeptide(L)'
;MDSNKFALVGCTVLLVMSSSCTGGGLGKPSLRADGSLGPEECPAESRKAMKYLRMFVGESAWVQLDANQSRAYPITLYEGNIESVLDENLGLLEAPARLYGRVWTGGPQAIIRYYAAQPLSGGDTVPICAVARLGMGQLRKRPESKPGLAIIDSPRAGVYIVDEFR
;
A
#
# COMPACT_ATOMS: atom_id res chain seq x y z
N MET A 1 -4.57 77.39 15.03
CA MET A 1 -5.33 76.86 16.17
C MET A 1 -6.09 75.71 15.62
N ASP A 2 -5.84 74.63 16.30
CA ASP A 2 -6.51 73.31 16.31
C ASP A 2 -6.29 72.34 15.14
N SER A 3 -5.43 71.50 15.51
CA SER A 3 -4.96 70.28 14.88
C SER A 3 -6.02 69.16 15.07
N ASN A 4 -6.48 68.55 13.99
CA ASN A 4 -7.23 67.30 14.05
C ASN A 4 -6.41 66.16 13.41
N LYS A 5 -5.85 65.36 14.33
CA LYS A 5 -5.17 64.09 13.99
C LYS A 5 -6.22 63.01 13.77
N PHE A 6 -6.40 62.61 12.51
CA PHE A 6 -7.11 61.37 12.23
C PHE A 6 -6.09 60.22 12.21
N ALA A 7 -6.19 59.35 13.19
CA ALA A 7 -5.48 58.11 13.28
C ALA A 7 -6.19 57.07 12.38
N LEU A 8 -5.57 56.71 11.29
CA LEU A 8 -6.00 55.59 10.42
C LEU A 8 -5.49 54.30 11.06
N VAL A 9 -6.38 53.56 11.68
CA VAL A 9 -6.12 52.21 12.14
C VAL A 9 -6.23 51.27 10.93
N GLY A 10 -5.10 50.91 10.39
CA GLY A 10 -4.98 49.89 9.34
C GLY A 10 -5.18 48.49 9.94
N CYS A 11 -6.32 47.92 9.67
CA CYS A 11 -6.61 46.52 10.00
C CYS A 11 -5.95 45.61 8.94
N THR A 12 -4.72 45.16 9.21
CA THR A 12 -4.03 44.17 8.39
C THR A 12 -4.62 42.78 8.69
N VAL A 13 -5.51 42.33 7.82
CA VAL A 13 -6.00 40.96 7.83
C VAL A 13 -4.89 40.06 7.27
N LEU A 14 -4.16 39.38 8.15
CA LEU A 14 -3.28 38.29 7.77
C LEU A 14 -4.13 37.09 7.33
N LEU A 15 -4.28 36.90 6.02
CA LEU A 15 -4.73 35.65 5.42
C LEU A 15 -3.64 34.60 5.63
N VAL A 16 -3.78 33.79 6.68
CA VAL A 16 -3.00 32.58 6.84
C VAL A 16 -3.54 31.55 5.84
N MET A 17 -2.91 31.47 4.69
CA MET A 17 -3.11 30.35 3.76
C MET A 17 -2.51 29.12 4.40
N SER A 18 -3.33 28.36 5.12
CA SER A 18 -3.01 26.99 5.52
C SER A 18 -2.92 26.12 4.26
N SER A 19 -1.71 26.00 3.73
CA SER A 19 -1.38 24.97 2.75
C SER A 19 -1.55 23.62 3.45
N SER A 20 -2.73 23.03 3.35
CA SER A 20 -2.92 21.60 3.64
C SER A 20 -2.11 20.83 2.61
N CYS A 21 -0.87 20.48 2.95
CA CYS A 21 -0.18 19.37 2.32
C CYS A 21 -1.04 18.13 2.59
N THR A 22 -1.94 17.80 1.68
CA THR A 22 -2.49 16.47 1.56
C THR A 22 -1.38 15.57 1.00
N GLY A 23 -0.34 15.37 1.81
CA GLY A 23 0.50 14.19 1.68
C GLY A 23 -0.45 13.02 1.89
N GLY A 24 -0.63 12.18 0.85
CA GLY A 24 -1.35 10.92 0.95
C GLY A 24 -0.67 10.04 1.99
N GLY A 25 -0.89 10.36 3.27
CA GLY A 25 -0.50 9.52 4.38
C GLY A 25 -1.37 8.28 4.26
N LEU A 26 -0.74 7.14 4.05
CA LEU A 26 -1.33 5.84 4.32
C LEU A 26 -1.93 5.93 5.73
N GLY A 27 -3.25 6.15 5.81
CA GLY A 27 -3.97 6.21 7.07
C GLY A 27 -3.60 4.97 7.87
N LYS A 28 -3.46 5.10 9.19
CA LYS A 28 -3.28 3.90 10.02
C LYS A 28 -4.50 3.01 9.76
N PRO A 29 -4.31 1.80 9.23
CA PRO A 29 -5.44 0.92 8.98
C PRO A 29 -6.15 0.62 10.29
N SER A 30 -7.46 0.55 10.25
CA SER A 30 -8.25 0.11 11.39
C SER A 30 -7.90 -1.36 11.70
N LEU A 31 -7.70 -1.68 12.96
CA LEU A 31 -7.52 -3.06 13.41
C LEU A 31 -8.83 -3.60 13.95
N ARG A 32 -9.13 -4.85 13.66
CA ARG A 32 -10.20 -5.61 14.29
C ARG A 32 -9.79 -6.02 15.71
N ALA A 33 -10.75 -6.51 16.51
CA ALA A 33 -10.51 -6.94 17.87
C ALA A 33 -9.49 -8.10 17.99
N ASP A 34 -9.33 -8.91 16.95
CA ASP A 34 -8.36 -10.00 16.85
C ASP A 34 -6.97 -9.57 16.37
N GLY A 35 -6.74 -8.27 16.21
CA GLY A 35 -5.49 -7.71 15.70
C GLY A 35 -5.33 -7.79 14.17
N SER A 36 -6.30 -8.36 13.46
CA SER A 36 -6.30 -8.35 11.99
C SER A 36 -6.70 -6.99 11.43
N LEU A 37 -6.33 -6.75 10.18
CA LEU A 37 -6.68 -5.50 9.49
C LEU A 37 -8.18 -5.41 9.22
N GLY A 38 -8.73 -4.22 9.48
CA GLY A 38 -10.06 -3.85 9.03
C GLY A 38 -10.13 -3.55 7.53
N PRO A 39 -11.35 -3.36 6.99
CA PRO A 39 -11.53 -2.98 5.62
C PRO A 39 -10.98 -1.57 5.34
N GLU A 40 -10.51 -1.35 4.11
CA GLU A 40 -9.99 -0.08 3.63
C GLU A 40 -10.37 0.08 2.16
N GLU A 41 -11.03 1.18 1.82
CA GLU A 41 -11.39 1.47 0.43
C GLU A 41 -10.15 1.80 -0.40
N CYS A 42 -10.14 1.33 -1.64
CA CYS A 42 -9.11 1.73 -2.60
C CYS A 42 -9.30 3.20 -2.99
N PRO A 43 -8.28 4.05 -2.86
CA PRO A 43 -8.36 5.47 -3.22
C PRO A 43 -8.79 5.68 -4.67
N ALA A 44 -9.51 6.77 -4.93
CA ALA A 44 -10.01 7.09 -6.28
C ALA A 44 -8.87 7.23 -7.31
N GLU A 45 -7.73 7.77 -6.90
CA GLU A 45 -6.53 7.89 -7.75
C GLU A 45 -5.96 6.52 -8.14
N SER A 46 -5.91 5.57 -7.19
CA SER A 46 -5.46 4.20 -7.46
C SER A 46 -6.42 3.50 -8.42
N ARG A 47 -7.73 3.64 -8.21
CA ARG A 47 -8.73 3.08 -9.14
C ARG A 47 -8.59 3.64 -10.55
N LYS A 48 -8.33 4.95 -10.68
CA LYS A 48 -8.10 5.60 -11.98
C LYS A 48 -6.82 5.08 -12.65
N ALA A 49 -5.73 4.96 -11.90
CA ALA A 49 -4.47 4.45 -12.39
C ALA A 49 -4.56 2.98 -12.83
N MET A 50 -5.19 2.13 -12.02
CA MET A 50 -5.43 0.73 -12.36
C MET A 50 -6.27 0.58 -13.63
N LYS A 51 -7.32 1.40 -13.81
CA LYS A 51 -8.10 1.41 -15.05
C LYS A 51 -7.24 1.77 -16.27
N TYR A 52 -6.36 2.76 -16.15
CA TYR A 52 -5.43 3.13 -17.22
C TYR A 52 -4.46 1.97 -17.56
N LEU A 53 -3.98 1.28 -16.54
CA LEU A 53 -3.10 0.11 -16.68
C LEU A 53 -3.85 -1.18 -17.06
N ARG A 54 -5.16 -1.11 -17.32
CA ARG A 54 -6.01 -2.27 -17.64
C ARG A 54 -5.95 -3.36 -16.57
N MET A 55 -5.80 -2.98 -15.33
CA MET A 55 -5.88 -3.89 -14.17
C MET A 55 -7.34 -3.96 -13.71
N PHE A 56 -7.95 -5.12 -13.82
CA PHE A 56 -9.33 -5.35 -13.44
C PHE A 56 -9.42 -6.03 -12.07
N VAL A 57 -10.44 -5.69 -11.29
CA VAL A 57 -10.69 -6.34 -10.00
C VAL A 57 -10.81 -7.85 -10.18
N GLY A 58 -10.04 -8.59 -9.38
CA GLY A 58 -9.94 -10.05 -9.47
C GLY A 58 -8.85 -10.54 -10.43
N GLU A 59 -8.28 -9.68 -11.27
CA GLU A 59 -7.11 -10.03 -12.05
C GLU A 59 -5.93 -10.32 -11.14
N SER A 60 -5.10 -11.28 -11.51
CA SER A 60 -3.98 -11.73 -10.67
C SER A 60 -2.76 -12.08 -11.49
N ALA A 61 -1.60 -12.00 -10.84
CA ALA A 61 -0.31 -12.45 -11.34
C ALA A 61 0.50 -13.09 -10.22
N TRP A 62 1.48 -13.91 -10.56
CA TRP A 62 2.43 -14.43 -9.58
C TRP A 62 3.46 -13.37 -9.19
N VAL A 63 3.84 -13.39 -7.92
CA VAL A 63 4.79 -12.45 -7.33
C VAL A 63 5.77 -13.16 -6.41
N GLN A 64 7.05 -12.75 -6.45
CA GLN A 64 8.01 -13.03 -5.39
C GLN A 64 7.70 -12.10 -4.23
N LEU A 65 7.32 -12.66 -3.08
CA LEU A 65 6.81 -11.89 -1.93
C LEU A 65 7.82 -10.92 -1.34
N ASP A 66 9.10 -11.30 -1.32
CA ASP A 66 10.18 -10.44 -0.84
C ASP A 66 11.33 -10.46 -1.85
N ALA A 67 11.60 -9.31 -2.43
CA ALA A 67 12.68 -9.13 -3.41
C ALA A 67 14.06 -9.61 -2.90
N ASN A 68 14.28 -9.56 -1.58
CA ASN A 68 15.53 -9.95 -0.94
C ASN A 68 15.59 -11.45 -0.59
N GLN A 69 14.48 -12.18 -0.66
CA GLN A 69 14.37 -13.59 -0.26
C GLN A 69 13.88 -14.50 -1.40
N SER A 70 14.10 -14.13 -2.64
CA SER A 70 13.56 -14.85 -3.82
C SER A 70 13.96 -16.33 -3.94
N ARG A 71 15.03 -16.74 -3.25
CA ARG A 71 15.53 -18.13 -3.23
C ARG A 71 15.38 -18.82 -1.87
N ALA A 72 14.84 -18.13 -0.88
CA ALA A 72 14.63 -18.69 0.45
C ALA A 72 13.39 -19.59 0.47
N TYR A 73 13.45 -20.68 1.25
CA TYR A 73 12.34 -21.58 1.47
C TYR A 73 12.50 -22.27 2.82
N PRO A 74 11.67 -22.01 3.81
CA PRO A 74 10.61 -20.99 3.86
C PRO A 74 11.18 -19.57 3.89
N ILE A 75 10.32 -18.55 3.69
CA ILE A 75 10.69 -17.16 3.86
C ILE A 75 10.22 -16.61 5.20
N THR A 76 10.87 -15.57 5.68
CA THR A 76 10.45 -14.81 6.86
C THR A 76 10.03 -13.41 6.45
N LEU A 77 8.76 -13.10 6.64
CA LEU A 77 8.20 -11.76 6.42
C LEU A 77 8.19 -11.00 7.74
N TYR A 78 8.73 -9.80 7.75
CA TYR A 78 8.72 -8.90 8.90
C TYR A 78 7.56 -7.91 8.77
N GLU A 79 6.95 -7.56 9.90
CA GLU A 79 5.93 -6.53 9.91
C GLU A 79 6.49 -5.19 9.46
N GLY A 80 5.81 -4.52 8.54
CA GLY A 80 6.25 -3.25 7.98
C GLY A 80 6.27 -3.23 6.46
N ASN A 81 7.11 -2.41 5.89
CA ASN A 81 7.20 -2.24 4.44
C ASN A 81 7.78 -3.48 3.75
N ILE A 82 7.27 -3.76 2.57
CA ILE A 82 7.73 -4.86 1.73
C ILE A 82 7.87 -4.39 0.28
N GLU A 83 8.86 -4.93 -0.40
CA GLU A 83 9.06 -4.83 -1.82
C GLU A 83 8.97 -6.24 -2.42
N SER A 84 8.04 -6.40 -3.35
CA SER A 84 7.81 -7.65 -4.08
C SER A 84 8.08 -7.47 -5.57
N VAL A 85 8.31 -8.56 -6.28
CA VAL A 85 8.63 -8.52 -7.71
C VAL A 85 7.65 -9.39 -8.47
N LEU A 86 7.00 -8.84 -9.50
CA LEU A 86 6.12 -9.59 -10.38
C LEU A 86 6.90 -10.64 -11.18
N ASP A 87 6.39 -11.85 -11.21
CA ASP A 87 6.89 -12.93 -12.09
C ASP A 87 6.16 -12.95 -13.43
N GLU A 88 4.97 -12.35 -13.49
CA GLU A 88 4.09 -12.31 -14.65
C GLU A 88 3.51 -10.91 -14.81
N ASN A 89 3.08 -10.56 -16.02
CA ASN A 89 2.46 -9.28 -16.29
C ASN A 89 1.11 -9.15 -15.54
N LEU A 90 0.81 -7.95 -15.06
CA LEU A 90 -0.45 -7.61 -14.41
C LEU A 90 -1.07 -6.41 -15.13
N GLY A 91 -2.07 -6.66 -15.96
CA GLY A 91 -2.57 -5.67 -16.90
C GLY A 91 -1.45 -5.21 -17.85
N LEU A 92 -1.23 -3.91 -17.95
CA LEU A 92 -0.11 -3.33 -18.71
C LEU A 92 1.19 -3.17 -17.90
N LEU A 93 1.21 -3.63 -16.65
CA LEU A 93 2.42 -3.63 -15.84
C LEU A 93 3.25 -4.88 -16.18
N GLU A 94 4.36 -4.68 -16.85
CA GLU A 94 5.22 -5.76 -17.31
C GLU A 94 6.12 -6.29 -16.21
N ALA A 95 6.29 -7.63 -16.14
CA ALA A 95 7.27 -8.27 -15.27
C ALA A 95 8.71 -8.02 -15.78
N PRO A 96 9.66 -7.82 -14.85
CA PRO A 96 9.62 -7.93 -13.40
C PRO A 96 9.37 -6.58 -12.67
N ALA A 97 8.23 -5.96 -12.86
CA ALA A 97 7.86 -4.74 -12.15
C ALA A 97 7.86 -4.95 -10.63
N ARG A 98 8.11 -3.88 -9.89
CA ARG A 98 8.16 -3.91 -8.42
C ARG A 98 6.84 -3.46 -7.84
N LEU A 99 6.41 -4.14 -6.77
CA LEU A 99 5.24 -3.79 -5.98
C LEU A 99 5.69 -3.36 -4.58
N TYR A 100 5.18 -2.24 -4.13
CA TYR A 100 5.46 -1.71 -2.80
C TYR A 100 4.22 -1.82 -1.94
N GLY A 101 4.38 -2.38 -0.76
CA GLY A 101 3.29 -2.66 0.13
C GLY A 101 3.70 -2.71 1.58
N ARG A 102 2.82 -3.27 2.38
CA ARG A 102 3.03 -3.47 3.80
C ARG A 102 2.54 -4.84 4.25
N VAL A 103 3.29 -5.43 5.16
CA VAL A 103 3.00 -6.69 5.83
C VAL A 103 2.44 -6.42 7.21
N TRP A 104 1.40 -7.15 7.59
CA TRP A 104 0.88 -7.23 8.95
C TRP A 104 0.91 -8.69 9.41
N THR A 105 1.38 -8.89 10.62
CA THR A 105 1.59 -10.22 11.20
C THR A 105 0.84 -10.44 12.51
N GLY A 106 0.05 -9.46 12.97
CA GLY A 106 -0.66 -9.51 14.26
C GLY A 106 -1.76 -10.56 14.34
N GLY A 107 -2.37 -10.92 13.21
CA GLY A 107 -3.42 -11.95 13.14
C GLY A 107 -2.89 -13.38 12.97
N PRO A 108 -3.79 -14.35 12.77
CA PRO A 108 -3.45 -15.76 12.53
C PRO A 108 -2.78 -16.00 11.17
N GLN A 109 -2.88 -15.04 10.28
CA GLN A 109 -2.31 -15.07 8.93
C GLN A 109 -1.49 -13.81 8.68
N ALA A 110 -0.52 -13.87 7.77
CA ALA A 110 0.13 -12.69 7.27
C ALA A 110 -0.75 -12.03 6.20
N ILE A 111 -0.88 -10.71 6.26
CA ILE A 111 -1.63 -9.92 5.29
C ILE A 111 -0.64 -9.00 4.59
N ILE A 112 -0.66 -8.97 3.27
CA ILE A 112 0.13 -8.02 2.48
C ILE A 112 -0.82 -7.23 1.60
N ARG A 113 -0.79 -5.90 1.75
CA ARG A 113 -1.48 -4.95 0.88
C ARG A 113 -0.46 -4.15 0.10
N TYR A 114 -0.65 -4.07 -1.20
CA TYR A 114 0.18 -3.27 -2.10
C TYR A 114 -0.54 -1.98 -2.45
N TYR A 115 0.19 -0.88 -2.37
CA TYR A 115 -0.33 0.48 -2.57
C TYR A 115 0.30 1.18 -3.75
N ALA A 116 1.45 0.68 -4.23
CA ALA A 116 2.13 1.25 -5.38
C ALA A 116 2.87 0.19 -6.20
N ALA A 117 3.05 0.46 -7.47
CA ALA A 117 3.86 -0.32 -8.37
C ALA A 117 4.85 0.57 -9.11
N GLN A 118 6.04 0.06 -9.39
CA GLN A 118 7.02 0.72 -10.24
C GLN A 118 7.20 -0.07 -11.51
N PRO A 119 6.88 0.51 -12.68
CA PRO A 119 7.08 -0.13 -13.98
C PRO A 119 8.56 -0.45 -14.24
N LEU A 120 8.81 -1.48 -15.03
CA LEU A 120 10.16 -1.90 -15.44
C LEU A 120 10.90 -0.78 -16.20
N SER A 121 10.18 0.00 -16.98
CA SER A 121 10.73 1.13 -17.73
C SER A 121 11.29 2.27 -16.86
N GLY A 122 11.14 2.16 -15.55
CA GLY A 122 11.47 3.24 -14.62
C GLY A 122 10.38 4.31 -14.58
N GLY A 123 10.69 5.45 -13.97
CA GLY A 123 9.76 6.55 -13.78
C GLY A 123 9.11 6.56 -12.40
N ASP A 124 8.02 7.29 -12.26
CA ASP A 124 7.30 7.42 -11.01
C ASP A 124 6.53 6.15 -10.66
N THR A 125 6.36 5.91 -9.37
CA THR A 125 5.48 4.84 -8.89
C THR A 125 4.03 5.16 -9.22
N VAL A 126 3.28 4.13 -9.59
CA VAL A 126 1.85 4.22 -9.91
C VAL A 126 1.05 3.69 -8.72
N PRO A 127 0.05 4.43 -8.22
CA PRO A 127 -0.78 3.95 -7.11
C PRO A 127 -1.69 2.81 -7.58
N ILE A 128 -1.72 1.74 -6.79
CA ILE A 128 -2.54 0.55 -7.03
C ILE A 128 -3.21 0.08 -5.74
N CYS A 129 -4.16 -0.85 -5.86
CA CYS A 129 -4.69 -1.60 -4.73
C CYS A 129 -4.65 -3.09 -5.07
N ALA A 130 -3.78 -3.82 -4.40
CA ALA A 130 -3.67 -5.26 -4.58
C ALA A 130 -3.33 -5.96 -3.28
N VAL A 131 -3.66 -7.25 -3.19
CA VAL A 131 -3.40 -8.09 -2.02
C VAL A 131 -2.65 -9.35 -2.42
N ALA A 132 -1.72 -9.80 -1.58
CA ALA A 132 -1.13 -11.12 -1.75
C ALA A 132 -2.04 -12.21 -1.15
N ARG A 133 -2.24 -13.29 -1.89
CA ARG A 133 -2.99 -14.47 -1.46
C ARG A 133 -2.32 -15.74 -1.94
N LEU A 134 -2.48 -16.81 -1.18
CA LEU A 134 -2.08 -18.14 -1.60
C LEU A 134 -3.33 -19.04 -1.68
N GLY A 135 -3.68 -19.42 -2.90
CA GLY A 135 -4.97 -20.08 -3.17
C GLY A 135 -6.15 -19.16 -2.88
N MET A 136 -7.15 -19.65 -2.14
CA MET A 136 -8.39 -18.91 -1.83
C MET A 136 -8.27 -18.00 -0.60
N GLY A 137 -7.13 -18.00 0.10
CA GLY A 137 -6.98 -17.31 1.39
C GLY A 137 -5.75 -16.46 1.53
N GLN A 138 -5.62 -15.87 2.71
CA GLN A 138 -4.42 -15.11 3.09
C GLN A 138 -3.23 -16.05 3.33
N LEU A 139 -2.05 -15.48 3.48
CA LEU A 139 -0.82 -16.24 3.69
C LEU A 139 -0.79 -16.87 5.08
N ARG A 140 -0.87 -18.19 5.15
CA ARG A 140 -0.85 -18.94 6.41
C ARG A 140 0.54 -18.87 7.04
N LYS A 141 0.60 -18.48 8.31
CA LYS A 141 1.82 -18.48 9.10
C LYS A 141 2.13 -19.88 9.61
N ARG A 142 3.41 -20.25 9.64
CA ARG A 142 3.88 -21.42 10.38
C ARG A 142 3.74 -21.23 11.89
N PRO A 143 3.58 -22.32 12.67
CA PRO A 143 3.47 -22.24 14.13
C PRO A 143 4.65 -21.56 14.81
N GLU A 144 5.85 -21.64 14.22
CA GLU A 144 7.09 -21.07 14.75
C GLU A 144 7.17 -19.53 14.57
N SER A 145 6.18 -18.94 13.91
CA SER A 145 6.13 -17.50 13.72
C SER A 145 6.00 -16.77 15.05
N LYS A 146 6.83 -15.74 15.26
CA LYS A 146 6.83 -14.92 16.47
C LYS A 146 6.06 -13.62 16.25
N PRO A 147 5.69 -12.87 17.29
CA PRO A 147 5.15 -11.52 17.15
C PRO A 147 6.06 -10.64 16.27
N GLY A 148 5.47 -9.89 15.35
CA GLY A 148 6.20 -9.02 14.42
C GLY A 148 6.84 -9.72 13.22
N LEU A 149 6.70 -11.03 13.09
CA LEU A 149 7.15 -11.79 11.92
C LEU A 149 6.20 -12.93 11.56
N ALA A 150 6.26 -13.34 10.29
CA ALA A 150 5.53 -14.50 9.79
C ALA A 150 6.47 -15.38 8.94
N ILE A 151 6.58 -16.65 9.30
CA ILE A 151 7.27 -17.66 8.49
C ILE A 151 6.24 -18.25 7.55
N ILE A 152 6.49 -18.17 6.24
CA ILE A 152 5.61 -18.61 5.17
C ILE A 152 6.29 -19.70 4.36
N ASP A 153 5.54 -20.73 3.97
CA ASP A 153 6.08 -21.88 3.26
C ASP A 153 6.61 -21.54 1.86
N SER A 154 5.95 -20.65 1.16
CA SER A 154 6.30 -20.31 -0.22
C SER A 154 6.83 -18.88 -0.32
N PRO A 155 7.94 -18.64 -1.04
CA PRO A 155 8.40 -17.30 -1.38
C PRO A 155 7.51 -16.62 -2.42
N ARG A 156 6.58 -17.35 -3.05
CA ARG A 156 5.69 -16.86 -4.11
C ARG A 156 4.23 -16.93 -3.67
N ALA A 157 3.46 -15.96 -4.13
CA ALA A 157 2.01 -15.93 -3.95
C ALA A 157 1.35 -15.32 -5.19
N GLY A 158 0.04 -15.40 -5.30
CA GLY A 158 -0.74 -14.61 -6.22
C GLY A 158 -0.97 -13.19 -5.66
N VAL A 159 -0.74 -12.18 -6.48
CA VAL A 159 -1.20 -10.81 -6.20
C VAL A 159 -2.51 -10.58 -6.94
N TYR A 160 -3.52 -10.06 -6.26
CA TYR A 160 -4.87 -9.86 -6.79
C TYR A 160 -5.25 -8.38 -6.72
N ILE A 161 -5.75 -7.84 -7.82
CA ILE A 161 -6.30 -6.48 -7.87
C ILE A 161 -7.62 -6.44 -7.11
N VAL A 162 -7.77 -5.42 -6.26
CA VAL A 162 -8.97 -5.20 -5.45
C VAL A 162 -9.47 -3.75 -5.56
N ASP A 163 -10.74 -3.55 -5.34
CA ASP A 163 -11.38 -2.24 -5.20
C ASP A 163 -11.55 -1.83 -3.73
N GLU A 164 -11.41 -2.81 -2.83
CA GLU A 164 -11.47 -2.66 -1.39
C GLU A 164 -10.60 -3.72 -0.72
N PHE A 165 -9.81 -3.33 0.25
CA PHE A 165 -9.10 -4.26 1.11
C PHE A 165 -10.05 -4.78 2.19
N ARG A 166 -10.27 -6.09 2.25
CA ARG A 166 -11.17 -6.78 3.20
C ARG A 166 -10.42 -7.69 4.13
#